data_c3c1ec2642f5765eb04c3f39139429c7
#
_entry.id   c3c1ec2642f5765eb04c3f39139429c7
#
_cell.length_a   1.000
_cell.length_b   1.000
_cell.length_c   1.000
_cell.angle_alpha   90.00
_cell.angle_beta   90.00
_cell.angle_gamma   90.00
#
_symmetry.space_group_name_H-M   'P 1'
#
loop_
_entity.id
_entity.type
_entity.pdbx_description
1 polymer ?
#
loop_
_entity_poly.entity_id
_entity_poly.type
_entity_poly.pdbx_seq_one_letter_code
_entity_poly.pdbx_strand_id
1 'polypeptide(L)'
;MTYRLYDYDRVDKNGQPRELHTDKALEVAKLSTSSAPRQPMRVLKYRNGSASELLTRCKYFQAERVLLNTEGRILADYRTGSNSFHALLCVDGCGVLFGQDCMLNFFKGDCIFVPAESIPLKLHGKAQLLNVGC
;
A
#
# COMPACT_ATOMS: atom_id res chain seq x y z
N MET A 1 20.78 0.64 15.70
CA MET A 1 21.28 -0.73 16.00
C MET A 1 20.15 -1.70 15.75
N THR A 2 20.39 -2.85 15.11
CA THR A 2 19.36 -3.85 14.78
C THR A 2 19.76 -5.17 15.42
N TYR A 3 18.84 -5.79 16.15
CA TYR A 3 19.04 -7.11 16.73
C TYR A 3 18.37 -8.17 15.86
N ARG A 4 19.05 -9.29 15.63
CA ARG A 4 18.58 -10.39 14.77
C ARG A 4 17.89 -11.44 15.63
N LEU A 5 16.57 -11.60 15.43
CA LEU A 5 15.78 -12.64 16.08
C LEU A 5 15.72 -13.92 15.26
N TYR A 6 15.66 -13.79 13.94
CA TYR A 6 15.62 -14.87 12.96
C TYR A 6 16.34 -14.42 11.70
N ASP A 7 16.99 -15.32 11.00
CA ASP A 7 17.81 -14.99 9.86
C ASP A 7 17.55 -15.83 8.60
N TYR A 8 16.42 -16.52 8.53
CA TYR A 8 16.02 -17.33 7.37
C TYR A 8 17.09 -18.34 6.93
N ASP A 9 17.79 -18.94 7.88
CA ASP A 9 18.89 -19.91 7.68
C ASP A 9 20.03 -19.38 6.80
N ARG A 10 20.21 -18.06 6.76
CA ARG A 10 21.31 -17.44 6.04
C ARG A 10 22.62 -17.73 6.71
N VAL A 11 23.62 -18.02 5.87
CA VAL A 11 24.98 -18.24 6.32
C VAL A 11 25.88 -17.06 5.94
N ASP A 12 26.97 -16.92 6.69
CA ASP A 12 28.03 -15.95 6.39
C ASP A 12 28.91 -16.43 5.21
N LYS A 13 29.90 -15.64 4.85
CA LYS A 13 30.86 -15.98 3.79
C LYS A 13 31.68 -17.25 4.04
N ASN A 14 31.69 -17.77 5.26
CA ASN A 14 32.37 -18.98 5.68
C ASN A 14 31.41 -20.18 5.78
N GLY A 15 30.13 -20.03 5.38
CA GLY A 15 29.10 -21.05 5.48
C GLY A 15 28.55 -21.30 6.88
N GLN A 16 28.86 -20.43 7.85
CA GLN A 16 28.35 -20.53 9.21
C GLN A 16 27.07 -19.73 9.40
N PRO A 17 26.08 -20.22 10.18
CA PRO A 17 24.91 -19.45 10.56
C PRO A 17 25.32 -18.15 11.27
N ARG A 18 24.67 -17.06 10.94
CA ARG A 18 24.93 -15.77 11.57
C ARG A 18 24.38 -15.76 13.00
N GLU A 19 25.11 -15.11 13.91
CA GLU A 19 24.71 -14.99 15.32
C GLU A 19 23.31 -14.34 15.45
N LEU A 20 22.45 -14.96 16.25
CA LEU A 20 21.18 -14.40 16.68
C LEU A 20 21.36 -13.61 17.97
N HIS A 21 20.59 -12.54 18.14
CA HIS A 21 20.64 -11.65 19.29
C HIS A 21 19.35 -11.68 20.10
N THR A 22 18.82 -12.87 20.34
CA THR A 22 17.50 -13.10 20.94
C THR A 22 17.36 -12.42 22.30
N ASP A 23 18.32 -12.60 23.19
CA ASP A 23 18.27 -12.03 24.55
C ASP A 23 18.26 -10.50 24.50
N LYS A 24 19.17 -9.92 23.73
CA LYS A 24 19.25 -8.47 23.55
C LYS A 24 18.01 -7.89 22.87
N ALA A 25 17.40 -8.64 21.94
CA ALA A 25 16.18 -8.22 21.29
C ALA A 25 14.99 -8.23 22.24
N LEU A 26 14.90 -9.26 23.11
CA LEU A 26 13.86 -9.35 24.13
C LEU A 26 13.99 -8.25 25.19
N GLU A 27 15.23 -7.92 25.59
CA GLU A 27 15.50 -6.85 26.57
C GLU A 27 15.00 -5.48 26.09
N VAL A 28 15.14 -5.17 24.80
CA VAL A 28 14.71 -3.88 24.23
C VAL A 28 13.32 -3.91 23.62
N ALA A 29 12.71 -5.09 23.48
CA ALA A 29 11.38 -5.23 22.91
C ALA A 29 10.31 -4.66 23.83
N LYS A 30 9.43 -3.85 23.26
CA LYS A 30 8.25 -3.38 23.98
C LYS A 30 7.19 -4.47 23.99
N LEU A 31 7.18 -5.32 25.02
CA LEU A 31 6.28 -6.48 25.13
C LEU A 31 4.91 -6.14 25.75
N SER A 32 4.69 -4.88 26.15
CA SER A 32 3.38 -4.45 26.65
C SER A 32 2.36 -4.45 25.54
N THR A 33 1.14 -4.90 25.85
CA THR A 33 0.01 -4.80 24.92
C THR A 33 -0.19 -3.34 24.49
N SER A 34 -0.43 -3.11 23.21
CA SER A 34 -0.80 -1.79 22.74
C SER A 34 -2.12 -1.38 23.39
N SER A 35 -2.11 -0.27 24.13
CA SER A 35 -3.32 0.36 24.63
C SER A 35 -4.02 1.20 23.56
N ALA A 36 -3.42 1.33 22.38
CA ALA A 36 -4.06 2.01 21.27
C ALA A 36 -5.36 1.28 20.91
N PRO A 37 -6.47 1.99 20.78
CA PRO A 37 -7.71 1.36 20.36
C PRO A 37 -7.48 0.64 19.03
N ARG A 38 -8.01 -0.58 18.93
CA ARG A 38 -8.04 -1.29 17.64
C ARG A 38 -8.66 -0.34 16.62
N GLN A 39 -8.10 -0.30 15.43
CA GLN A 39 -8.69 0.51 14.36
C GLN A 39 -10.19 0.24 14.28
N PRO A 40 -11.01 1.29 14.16
CA PRO A 40 -12.45 1.12 14.00
C PRO A 40 -12.71 0.18 12.81
N MET A 41 -13.83 -0.52 12.84
CA MET A 41 -14.23 -1.41 11.75
C MET A 41 -13.99 -0.72 10.40
N ARG A 42 -13.29 -1.40 9.51
CA ARG A 42 -13.03 -0.88 8.17
C ARG A 42 -14.34 -0.68 7.45
N VAL A 43 -14.62 0.54 7.05
CA VAL A 43 -15.84 0.89 6.32
C VAL A 43 -15.48 1.09 4.87
N LEU A 44 -16.09 0.29 4.00
CA LEU A 44 -15.98 0.46 2.56
C LEU A 44 -16.74 1.71 2.11
N LYS A 45 -16.04 2.59 1.42
CA LYS A 45 -16.61 3.77 0.75
C LYS A 45 -16.79 3.42 -0.72
N TYR A 46 -18.04 3.35 -1.16
CA TYR A 46 -18.38 3.01 -2.54
C TYR A 46 -18.38 4.26 -3.43
N ARG A 47 -17.83 4.12 -4.61
CA ARG A 47 -17.85 5.10 -5.71
C ARG A 47 -18.11 4.38 -7.03
N ASN A 48 -18.40 5.13 -8.08
CA ASN A 48 -18.57 4.54 -9.40
C ASN A 48 -17.29 3.77 -9.80
N GLY A 49 -17.45 2.48 -10.09
CA GLY A 49 -16.36 1.59 -10.53
C GLY A 49 -15.32 1.22 -9.46
N SER A 50 -15.48 1.67 -8.22
CA SER A 50 -14.53 1.34 -7.15
C SER A 50 -15.13 1.35 -5.75
N ALA A 51 -14.45 0.68 -4.83
CA ALA A 51 -14.69 0.81 -3.41
C ALA A 51 -13.34 1.00 -2.70
N SER A 52 -13.28 1.84 -1.68
CA SER A 52 -12.05 2.05 -0.91
C SER A 52 -12.29 1.88 0.58
N GLU A 53 -11.25 1.45 1.29
CA GLU A 53 -11.21 1.42 2.74
C GLU A 53 -9.88 1.90 3.27
N LEU A 54 -9.91 2.63 4.37
CA LEU A 54 -8.72 3.05 5.08
C LEU A 54 -8.10 1.86 5.81
N LEU A 55 -6.86 1.51 5.51
CA LEU A 55 -6.12 0.45 6.18
C LEU A 55 -5.38 0.96 7.41
N THR A 56 -4.67 2.07 7.23
CA THR A 56 -3.90 2.69 8.32
C THR A 56 -3.69 4.18 8.06
N ARG A 57 -3.53 4.93 9.13
CA ARG A 57 -3.20 6.35 9.10
C ARG A 57 -2.32 6.70 10.28
N CYS A 58 -1.25 7.41 10.02
CA CYS A 58 -0.41 8.02 11.05
C CYS A 58 -0.04 9.46 10.63
N LYS A 59 0.79 10.12 11.41
CA LYS A 59 1.22 11.50 11.09
C LYS A 59 2.11 11.61 9.85
N TYR A 60 2.61 10.48 9.33
CA TYR A 60 3.56 10.46 8.22
C TYR A 60 2.94 9.98 6.91
N PHE A 61 1.98 9.06 6.97
CA PHE A 61 1.34 8.51 5.78
C PHE A 61 -0.05 7.95 6.07
N GLN A 62 -0.79 7.76 5.00
CA GLN A 62 -2.07 7.08 4.97
C GLN A 62 -2.01 5.98 3.91
N ALA A 63 -2.55 4.81 4.21
CA ALA A 63 -2.70 3.73 3.24
C ALA A 63 -4.17 3.31 3.15
N GLU A 64 -4.67 3.21 1.91
CA GLU A 64 -6.03 2.79 1.58
C GLU A 64 -5.97 1.60 0.63
N ARG A 65 -6.85 0.64 0.83
CA ARG A 65 -7.13 -0.38 -0.18
C ARG A 65 -8.20 0.13 -1.13
N VAL A 66 -7.96 0.03 -2.41
CA VAL A 66 -8.93 0.35 -3.46
C VAL A 66 -9.26 -0.92 -4.23
N LEU A 67 -10.52 -1.28 -4.24
CA LEU A 67 -11.08 -2.36 -5.04
C LEU A 67 -11.65 -1.74 -6.32
N LEU A 68 -10.96 -1.93 -7.42
CA LEU A 68 -11.39 -1.47 -8.74
C LEU A 68 -12.21 -2.55 -9.43
N ASN A 69 -13.39 -2.20 -9.92
CA ASN A 69 -14.19 -3.06 -10.78
C ASN A 69 -15.03 -2.21 -11.71
N THR A 70 -14.61 -2.09 -12.96
CA THR A 70 -15.23 -1.27 -13.99
C THR A 70 -15.72 -2.10 -15.18
N GLU A 71 -16.01 -3.39 -15.00
CA GLU A 71 -16.43 -4.30 -16.06
C GLU A 71 -17.75 -3.89 -16.75
N GLY A 72 -18.50 -2.96 -16.17
CA GLY A 72 -19.78 -2.45 -16.70
C GLY A 72 -19.67 -1.19 -17.56
N ARG A 73 -18.54 -0.87 -18.20
CA ARG A 73 -18.29 0.36 -18.97
C ARG A 73 -18.20 1.66 -18.14
N ILE A 74 -18.13 1.56 -16.82
CA ILE A 74 -17.96 2.69 -15.93
C ILE A 74 -16.47 2.87 -15.70
N LEU A 75 -15.97 4.11 -15.81
CA LEU A 75 -14.60 4.44 -15.41
C LEU A 75 -14.60 4.94 -13.98
N ALA A 76 -13.66 4.51 -13.18
CA ALA A 76 -13.48 5.02 -11.83
C ALA A 76 -12.69 6.33 -11.88
N ASP A 77 -13.22 7.37 -11.24
CA ASP A 77 -12.51 8.65 -11.10
C ASP A 77 -11.38 8.53 -10.08
N TYR A 78 -10.24 9.09 -10.42
CA TYR A 78 -9.09 9.19 -9.53
C TYR A 78 -8.42 10.56 -9.62
N ARG A 79 -8.02 11.11 -8.49
CA ARG A 79 -7.32 12.39 -8.41
C ARG A 79 -6.56 12.47 -7.08
N THR A 80 -5.38 13.04 -7.09
CA THR A 80 -4.65 13.43 -5.88
C THR A 80 -5.05 14.83 -5.44
N GLY A 81 -4.97 15.09 -4.14
CA GLY A 81 -5.10 16.43 -3.58
C GLY A 81 -3.80 17.24 -3.69
N SER A 82 -3.83 18.46 -3.15
CA SER A 82 -2.66 19.35 -3.10
C SER A 82 -1.65 18.94 -2.02
N ASN A 83 -2.06 18.14 -1.05
CA ASN A 83 -1.25 17.87 0.12
C ASN A 83 -0.11 16.88 -0.13
N SER A 84 -0.28 15.92 -1.04
CA SER A 84 0.70 14.85 -1.25
C SER A 84 0.53 14.16 -2.59
N PHE A 85 1.62 13.57 -3.05
CA PHE A 85 1.59 12.55 -4.09
C PHE A 85 0.92 11.27 -3.57
N HIS A 86 0.53 10.40 -4.48
CA HIS A 86 0.11 9.04 -4.18
C HIS A 86 0.96 8.01 -4.90
N ALA A 87 1.23 6.89 -4.25
CA ALA A 87 1.76 5.68 -4.85
C ALA A 87 0.64 4.64 -4.92
N LEU A 88 0.32 4.20 -6.14
CA LEU A 88 -0.66 3.15 -6.41
C LEU A 88 0.06 1.84 -6.71
N LEU A 89 0.10 0.92 -5.76
CA LEU A 89 0.63 -0.42 -5.96
C LEU A 89 -0.50 -1.37 -6.36
N CYS A 90 -0.36 -2.02 -7.52
CA CYS A 90 -1.28 -3.08 -7.92
C CYS A 90 -0.95 -4.38 -7.19
N VAL A 91 -1.77 -4.74 -6.21
CA VAL A 91 -1.60 -5.94 -5.39
C VAL A 91 -2.11 -7.17 -6.11
N ASP A 92 -3.20 -7.02 -6.89
CA ASP A 92 -3.78 -8.10 -7.67
C ASP A 92 -4.60 -7.55 -8.84
N GLY A 93 -4.72 -8.34 -9.92
CA GLY A 93 -5.46 -7.97 -11.13
C GLY A 93 -4.66 -7.08 -12.08
N CYS A 94 -5.39 -6.35 -12.91
CA CYS A 94 -4.81 -5.46 -13.92
C CYS A 94 -5.80 -4.34 -14.29
N GLY A 95 -5.29 -3.33 -15.00
CA GLY A 95 -6.12 -2.26 -15.50
C GLY A 95 -5.35 -1.25 -16.34
N VAL A 96 -6.02 -0.16 -16.61
CA VAL A 96 -5.49 0.97 -17.37
C VAL A 96 -5.80 2.26 -16.62
N LEU A 97 -4.81 3.11 -16.51
CA LEU A 97 -4.95 4.48 -16.03
C LEU A 97 -4.91 5.42 -17.23
N PHE A 98 -5.93 6.26 -17.34
CA PHE A 98 -6.06 7.26 -18.39
C PHE A 98 -5.86 8.66 -17.79
N GLY A 99 -4.98 9.44 -18.38
CA GLY A 99 -4.85 10.87 -18.20
C GLY A 99 -5.29 11.62 -19.46
N GLN A 100 -5.07 12.92 -19.49
CA GLN A 100 -5.41 13.76 -20.63
C GLN A 100 -4.63 13.35 -21.89
N ASP A 101 -3.33 13.12 -21.74
CA ASP A 101 -2.41 12.79 -22.83
C ASP A 101 -1.61 11.51 -22.58
N CYS A 102 -2.04 10.70 -21.61
CA CYS A 102 -1.34 9.47 -21.26
C CYS A 102 -2.32 8.30 -21.04
N MET A 103 -1.88 7.13 -21.41
CA MET A 103 -2.52 5.86 -21.11
C MET A 103 -1.45 4.90 -20.59
N LEU A 104 -1.66 4.40 -19.38
CA LEU A 104 -0.71 3.52 -18.71
C LEU A 104 -1.41 2.22 -18.31
N ASN A 105 -0.98 1.10 -18.90
CA ASN A 105 -1.39 -0.23 -18.47
C ASN A 105 -0.66 -0.57 -17.16
N PHE A 106 -1.35 -1.24 -16.25
CA PHE A 106 -0.74 -1.75 -15.03
C PHE A 106 -1.19 -3.17 -14.73
N PHE A 107 -0.30 -3.92 -14.11
CA PHE A 107 -0.48 -5.32 -13.73
C PHE A 107 -0.07 -5.53 -12.29
N LYS A 108 -0.38 -6.69 -11.77
CA LYS A 108 0.06 -7.10 -10.42
C LYS A 108 1.58 -6.92 -10.25
N GLY A 109 1.97 -6.20 -9.21
CA GLY A 109 3.35 -5.86 -8.88
C GLY A 109 3.78 -4.47 -9.34
N ASP A 110 3.05 -3.84 -10.27
CA ASP A 110 3.38 -2.49 -10.72
C ASP A 110 3.04 -1.44 -9.68
N CYS A 111 3.88 -0.42 -9.59
CA CYS A 111 3.68 0.73 -8.75
C CYS A 111 3.66 2.01 -9.58
N ILE A 112 2.56 2.75 -9.53
CA ILE A 112 2.35 3.99 -10.28
C ILE A 112 2.50 5.15 -9.30
N PHE A 113 3.40 6.07 -9.63
CA PHE A 113 3.52 7.34 -8.92
C PHE A 113 2.59 8.38 -9.55
N VAL A 114 1.73 8.98 -8.72
CA VAL A 114 0.84 10.07 -9.12
C VAL A 114 1.20 11.31 -8.31
N PRO A 115 1.72 12.38 -8.93
CA PRO A 115 2.11 13.59 -8.22
C PRO A 115 0.93 14.26 -7.52
N ALA A 116 1.23 15.13 -6.55
CA ALA A 116 0.21 15.99 -5.95
C ALA A 116 -0.45 16.88 -7.02
N GLU A 117 -1.69 17.30 -6.76
CA GLU A 117 -2.48 18.15 -7.70
C GLU A 117 -2.60 17.53 -9.10
N SER A 118 -2.70 16.22 -9.19
CA SER A 118 -2.84 15.58 -10.49
C SER A 118 -4.06 16.10 -11.24
N ILE A 119 -3.96 16.12 -12.57
CA ILE A 119 -5.13 16.25 -13.42
C ILE A 119 -6.14 15.14 -13.11
N PRO A 120 -7.42 15.29 -13.45
CA PRO A 120 -8.37 14.21 -13.33
C PRO A 120 -7.92 12.99 -14.13
N LEU A 121 -7.83 11.85 -13.47
CA LEU A 121 -7.46 10.56 -14.04
C LEU A 121 -8.65 9.63 -14.02
N LYS A 122 -8.66 8.64 -14.89
CA LYS A 122 -9.65 7.58 -14.95
C LYS A 122 -8.95 6.24 -14.83
N LEU A 123 -9.55 5.34 -14.07
CA LEU A 123 -9.09 3.95 -13.94
C LEU A 123 -10.12 3.03 -14.58
N HIS A 124 -9.62 2.05 -15.34
CA HIS A 124 -10.44 0.97 -15.92
C HIS A 124 -9.79 -0.37 -15.65
N GLY A 125 -10.59 -1.37 -15.33
CA GLY A 125 -10.12 -2.73 -15.11
C GLY A 125 -10.74 -3.38 -13.88
N LYS A 126 -10.11 -4.48 -13.48
CA LYS A 126 -10.44 -5.23 -12.27
C LYS A 126 -9.15 -5.50 -11.50
N ALA A 127 -8.98 -4.79 -10.41
CA ALA A 127 -7.74 -4.82 -9.64
C ALA A 127 -7.96 -4.51 -8.17
N GLN A 128 -7.03 -4.96 -7.35
CA GLN A 128 -6.86 -4.51 -5.98
C GLN A 128 -5.61 -3.63 -5.93
N LEU A 129 -5.81 -2.37 -5.55
CA LEU A 129 -4.73 -1.41 -5.43
C LEU A 129 -4.50 -1.04 -3.97
N LEU A 130 -3.25 -0.80 -3.62
CA LEU A 130 -2.88 -0.13 -2.37
C LEU A 130 -2.50 1.32 -2.73
N ASN A 131 -3.28 2.27 -2.23
CA ASN A 131 -3.06 3.70 -2.42
C ASN A 131 -2.39 4.26 -1.16
N VAL A 132 -1.18 4.78 -1.31
CA VAL A 132 -0.38 5.35 -0.22
C VAL A 132 -0.06 6.81 -0.53
N GLY A 133 -0.34 7.68 0.44
CA GLY A 133 0.00 9.12 0.39
C GLY A 133 0.46 9.61 1.76
N CYS A 134 1.08 10.79 1.80
CA CYS A 134 1.58 11.43 3.03
C CYS A 134 0.64 12.53 3.51
#